data_935e7ee61d3ab080152f93249e2db016
#
_entry.id   935e7ee61d3ab080152f93249e2db016
#
_cell.length_a   1.000
_cell.length_b   1.000
_cell.length_c   1.000
_cell.angle_alpha   90.00
_cell.angle_beta   90.00
_cell.angle_gamma   90.00
#
_symmetry.space_group_name_H-M   'P 1'
#
loop_
_entity.id
_entity.type
_entity.pdbx_description
1 polymer ?
#
loop_
_entity_poly.entity_id
_entity_poly.type
_entity_poly.pdbx_seq_one_letter_code
_entity_poly.pdbx_strand_id
1 'polypeptide(L)'
;MGSHALRSNRLSRPSRYRAFTLVEVMVALAVVAIAVPALLLTLSQQIDGTRYLQDRIQAQWIAANRLAELRLVAAAKGTLQTGLIRGSEEMAGRTWYWWSESEGTQVPGFFRYKVTVSDSEDGFPTPLHVLNGYLTVARANRGR
;
A
#
# COMPACT_ATOMS: atom_id res chain seq x y z
N MET A 1 -40.77 -37.38 -77.17
CA MET A 1 -41.16 -37.02 -75.83
C MET A 1 -39.88 -36.47 -75.13
N GLY A 2 -39.78 -35.19 -75.14
CA GLY A 2 -38.56 -34.50 -74.67
C GLY A 2 -38.73 -34.02 -73.26
N SER A 3 -37.81 -34.36 -72.38
CA SER A 3 -37.74 -33.84 -71.03
C SER A 3 -36.71 -32.69 -70.96
N HIS A 4 -37.20 -31.46 -70.85
CA HIS A 4 -36.41 -30.32 -70.62
C HIS A 4 -35.91 -30.29 -69.13
N ALA A 5 -34.65 -30.53 -68.89
CA ALA A 5 -34.04 -30.31 -67.61
C ALA A 5 -33.75 -28.81 -67.42
N LEU A 6 -34.47 -28.17 -66.50
CA LEU A 6 -34.21 -26.78 -66.06
C LEU A 6 -32.96 -26.76 -65.22
N ARG A 7 -31.93 -26.22 -65.78
CA ARG A 7 -30.65 -25.97 -65.12
C ARG A 7 -30.81 -24.71 -64.26
N SER A 8 -31.01 -24.88 -62.96
CA SER A 8 -31.01 -23.76 -62.01
C SER A 8 -29.61 -23.17 -61.88
N ASN A 9 -29.45 -22.02 -62.49
CA ASN A 9 -28.25 -21.22 -62.40
C ASN A 9 -28.19 -20.53 -61.01
N ARG A 10 -27.52 -21.13 -60.04
CA ARG A 10 -27.23 -20.46 -58.77
C ARG A 10 -26.22 -19.35 -59.02
N LEU A 11 -26.69 -18.13 -59.05
CA LEU A 11 -25.85 -16.95 -59.02
C LEU A 11 -25.17 -16.91 -57.67
N SER A 12 -23.92 -17.28 -57.63
CA SER A 12 -23.03 -17.09 -56.47
C SER A 12 -22.87 -15.57 -56.28
N ARG A 13 -23.45 -15.07 -55.18
CA ARG A 13 -23.22 -13.68 -54.76
C ARG A 13 -21.71 -13.48 -54.47
N PRO A 14 -21.06 -12.54 -55.12
CA PRO A 14 -19.67 -12.22 -54.76
C PRO A 14 -19.65 -11.69 -53.33
N SER A 15 -18.95 -12.36 -52.44
CA SER A 15 -18.62 -11.85 -51.12
C SER A 15 -17.75 -10.58 -51.31
N ARG A 16 -18.30 -9.42 -50.97
CA ARG A 16 -17.58 -8.17 -50.97
C ARG A 16 -16.56 -8.26 -49.84
N TYR A 17 -15.34 -8.69 -50.13
CA TYR A 17 -14.20 -8.47 -49.27
C TYR A 17 -13.97 -6.97 -49.18
N ARG A 18 -14.31 -6.38 -48.02
CA ARG A 18 -13.94 -4.98 -47.74
C ARG A 18 -12.45 -4.99 -47.53
N ALA A 19 -11.69 -4.54 -48.53
CA ALA A 19 -10.28 -4.25 -48.39
C ALA A 19 -10.16 -3.00 -47.50
N PHE A 20 -9.39 -3.09 -46.43
CA PHE A 20 -9.07 -1.95 -45.59
C PHE A 20 -8.28 -0.93 -46.41
N THR A 21 -8.62 0.36 -46.29
CA THR A 21 -7.86 1.43 -46.92
C THR A 21 -6.58 1.68 -46.14
N LEU A 22 -5.49 2.09 -46.87
CA LEU A 22 -4.22 2.44 -46.24
C LEU A 22 -4.44 3.50 -45.14
N VAL A 23 -5.30 4.48 -45.41
CA VAL A 23 -5.65 5.57 -44.49
C VAL A 23 -6.28 5.04 -43.19
N GLU A 24 -7.18 4.04 -43.27
CA GLU A 24 -7.82 3.44 -42.11
C GLU A 24 -6.79 2.73 -41.21
N VAL A 25 -5.81 2.05 -41.80
CA VAL A 25 -4.72 1.41 -41.03
C VAL A 25 -3.83 2.48 -40.41
N MET A 26 -3.52 3.58 -41.11
CA MET A 26 -2.73 4.66 -40.53
C MET A 26 -3.42 5.35 -39.37
N VAL A 27 -4.74 5.58 -39.47
CA VAL A 27 -5.54 6.16 -38.38
C VAL A 27 -5.60 5.22 -37.21
N ALA A 28 -5.80 3.92 -37.43
CA ALA A 28 -5.79 2.94 -36.36
C ALA A 28 -4.46 2.87 -35.62
N LEU A 29 -3.33 2.90 -36.35
CA LEU A 29 -1.99 2.94 -35.75
C LEU A 29 -1.75 4.23 -34.96
N ALA A 30 -2.22 5.38 -35.47
CA ALA A 30 -2.10 6.65 -34.74
C ALA A 30 -2.87 6.62 -33.41
N VAL A 31 -4.09 6.07 -33.40
CA VAL A 31 -4.89 5.90 -32.18
C VAL A 31 -4.18 4.99 -31.19
N VAL A 32 -3.68 3.83 -31.64
CA VAL A 32 -2.93 2.91 -30.78
C VAL A 32 -1.67 3.56 -30.22
N ALA A 33 -0.93 4.30 -31.05
CA ALA A 33 0.30 4.99 -30.63
C ALA A 33 0.08 6.01 -29.51
N ILE A 34 -1.11 6.60 -29.42
CA ILE A 34 -1.47 7.52 -28.33
C ILE A 34 -2.08 6.77 -27.15
N ALA A 35 -2.93 5.77 -27.38
CA ALA A 35 -3.66 5.07 -26.34
C ALA A 35 -2.75 4.20 -25.47
N VAL A 36 -1.77 3.51 -26.06
CA VAL A 36 -0.88 2.60 -25.29
C VAL A 36 -0.02 3.34 -24.27
N PRO A 37 0.69 4.45 -24.61
CA PRO A 37 1.42 5.23 -23.61
C PRO A 37 0.54 5.79 -22.51
N ALA A 38 -0.66 6.27 -22.84
CA ALA A 38 -1.60 6.79 -21.84
C ALA A 38 -2.02 5.72 -20.82
N LEU A 39 -2.29 4.49 -21.26
CA LEU A 39 -2.59 3.37 -20.40
C LEU A 39 -1.39 2.99 -19.51
N LEU A 40 -0.18 2.98 -20.05
CA LEU A 40 1.03 2.68 -19.28
C LEU A 40 1.28 3.71 -18.18
N LEU A 41 1.07 4.98 -18.45
CA LEU A 41 1.17 6.04 -17.42
C LEU A 41 0.16 5.84 -16.30
N THR A 42 -1.07 5.49 -16.63
CA THR A 42 -2.12 5.22 -15.63
C THR A 42 -1.76 4.03 -14.75
N LEU A 43 -1.23 2.95 -15.33
CA LEU A 43 -0.79 1.77 -14.58
C LEU A 43 0.39 2.09 -13.65
N SER A 44 1.35 2.90 -14.09
CA SER A 44 2.49 3.30 -13.26
C SER A 44 2.05 4.06 -12.02
N GLN A 45 1.10 4.98 -12.15
CA GLN A 45 0.55 5.73 -11.00
C GLN A 45 -0.15 4.84 -9.99
N GLN A 46 -0.83 3.78 -10.44
CA GLN A 46 -1.49 2.80 -9.54
C GLN A 46 -0.47 1.98 -8.74
N ILE A 47 0.65 1.61 -9.36
CA ILE A 47 1.71 0.84 -8.69
C ILE A 47 2.36 1.66 -7.57
N ASP A 48 2.67 2.93 -7.83
CA ASP A 48 3.29 3.81 -6.84
C ASP A 48 2.36 4.07 -5.64
N GLY A 49 1.08 4.29 -5.90
CA GLY A 49 0.08 4.42 -4.84
C GLY A 49 -0.06 3.17 -3.97
N THR A 50 0.01 1.99 -4.56
CA THR A 50 -0.08 0.72 -3.84
C THR A 50 1.15 0.48 -2.96
N ARG A 51 2.35 0.82 -3.42
CA ARG A 51 3.59 0.71 -2.63
C ARG A 51 3.53 1.60 -1.39
N TYR A 52 3.14 2.84 -1.55
CA TYR A 52 3.00 3.76 -0.42
C TYR A 52 2.02 3.24 0.65
N LEU A 53 0.89 2.68 0.23
CA LEU A 53 -0.08 2.08 1.15
C LEU A 53 0.50 0.86 1.87
N GLN A 54 1.23 -0.01 1.17
CA GLN A 54 1.90 -1.16 1.77
C GLN A 54 2.94 -0.73 2.80
N ASP A 55 3.79 0.24 2.48
CA ASP A 55 4.79 0.77 3.41
C ASP A 55 4.13 1.37 4.65
N ARG A 56 3.04 2.09 4.49
CA ARG A 56 2.28 2.66 5.61
C ARG A 56 1.66 1.58 6.51
N ILE A 57 1.13 0.51 5.95
CA ILE A 57 0.58 -0.62 6.71
C ILE A 57 1.69 -1.32 7.49
N GLN A 58 2.86 -1.56 6.89
CA GLN A 58 4.00 -2.16 7.57
C GLN A 58 4.49 -1.27 8.72
N ALA A 59 4.62 0.03 8.49
CA ALA A 59 5.00 0.99 9.52
C ALA A 59 3.98 1.01 10.68
N GLN A 60 2.69 0.90 10.39
CA GLN A 60 1.63 0.79 11.40
C GLN A 60 1.78 -0.48 12.26
N TRP A 61 2.10 -1.61 11.64
CA TRP A 61 2.31 -2.87 12.35
C TRP A 61 3.51 -2.78 13.30
N ILE A 62 4.62 -2.21 12.85
CA ILE A 62 5.81 -2.00 13.67
C ILE A 62 5.49 -1.09 14.87
N ALA A 63 4.80 0.02 14.62
CA ALA A 63 4.38 0.92 15.70
C ALA A 63 3.48 0.23 16.73
N ALA A 64 2.52 -0.59 16.27
CA ALA A 64 1.63 -1.33 17.15
C ALA A 64 2.37 -2.38 17.97
N ASN A 65 3.29 -3.14 17.35
CA ASN A 65 4.13 -4.11 18.04
C ASN A 65 4.99 -3.44 19.11
N ARG A 66 5.62 -2.32 18.77
CA ARG A 66 6.44 -1.57 19.72
C ARG A 66 5.63 -1.08 20.92
N LEU A 67 4.43 -0.57 20.69
CA LEU A 67 3.54 -0.16 21.77
C LEU A 67 3.09 -1.34 22.64
N ALA A 68 2.86 -2.52 22.03
CA ALA A 68 2.53 -3.74 22.75
C ALA A 68 3.71 -4.22 23.64
N GLU A 69 4.95 -4.19 23.13
CA GLU A 69 6.14 -4.50 23.92
C GLU A 69 6.29 -3.57 25.13
N LEU A 70 6.08 -2.26 24.93
CA LEU A 70 6.13 -1.29 26.02
C LEU A 70 5.07 -1.61 27.10
N ARG A 71 3.88 -2.05 26.72
CA ARG A 71 2.84 -2.50 27.64
C ARG A 71 3.26 -3.73 28.43
N LEU A 72 3.85 -4.72 27.75
CA LEU A 72 4.35 -5.94 28.39
C LEU A 72 5.47 -5.64 29.39
N VAL A 73 6.41 -4.79 29.00
CA VAL A 73 7.51 -4.36 29.90
C VAL A 73 6.96 -3.61 31.10
N ALA A 74 6.00 -2.70 30.90
CA ALA A 74 5.36 -1.98 32.00
C ALA A 74 4.62 -2.92 32.95
N ALA A 75 3.91 -3.92 32.44
CA ALA A 75 3.20 -4.90 33.25
C ALA A 75 4.15 -5.83 34.00
N ALA A 76 5.25 -6.27 33.37
CA ALA A 76 6.19 -7.22 33.98
C ALA A 76 7.13 -6.57 35.00
N LYS A 77 7.62 -5.38 34.70
CA LYS A 77 8.65 -4.69 35.53
C LYS A 77 8.06 -3.63 36.46
N GLY A 78 6.81 -3.23 36.28
CA GLY A 78 6.18 -2.13 37.02
C GLY A 78 6.84 -0.76 36.76
N THR A 79 7.65 -0.66 35.70
CA THR A 79 8.37 0.57 35.32
C THR A 79 8.12 0.89 33.86
N LEU A 80 8.01 2.17 33.54
CA LEU A 80 7.88 2.68 32.19
C LEU A 80 9.21 3.25 31.73
N GLN A 81 9.57 2.97 30.48
CA GLN A 81 10.69 3.63 29.84
C GLN A 81 10.28 5.06 29.51
N THR A 82 11.05 6.04 29.99
CA THR A 82 10.79 7.47 29.76
C THR A 82 11.84 8.06 28.82
N GLY A 83 11.44 9.14 28.13
CA GLY A 83 12.31 9.84 27.19
C GLY A 83 12.19 9.33 25.76
N LEU A 84 13.17 9.69 24.94
CA LEU A 84 13.25 9.26 23.54
C LEU A 84 14.11 8.01 23.43
N ILE A 85 13.51 6.95 22.92
CA ILE A 85 14.18 5.68 22.61
C ILE A 85 14.03 5.42 21.12
N ARG A 86 15.09 4.98 20.47
CA ARG A 86 15.10 4.66 19.05
C ARG A 86 15.67 3.27 18.81
N GLY A 87 15.29 2.68 17.70
CA GLY A 87 15.80 1.40 17.25
C GLY A 87 15.42 1.13 15.82
N SER A 88 15.78 -0.06 15.37
CA SER A 88 15.43 -0.55 14.04
C SER A 88 14.93 -1.98 14.13
N GLU A 89 14.14 -2.39 13.14
CA GLU A 89 13.57 -3.73 13.00
C GLU A 89 13.55 -4.12 11.54
N GLU A 90 13.80 -5.39 11.25
CA GLU A 90 13.68 -5.93 9.90
C GLU A 90 12.30 -6.55 9.69
N MET A 91 11.58 -6.06 8.67
CA MET A 91 10.28 -6.61 8.27
C MET A 91 10.17 -6.61 6.75
N ALA A 92 9.71 -7.73 6.19
CA ALA A 92 9.53 -7.94 4.75
C ALA A 92 10.80 -7.65 3.91
N GLY A 93 12.00 -8.00 4.45
CA GLY A 93 13.28 -7.81 3.78
C GLY A 93 13.77 -6.36 3.72
N ARG A 94 13.20 -5.46 4.54
CA ARG A 94 13.59 -4.05 4.67
C ARG A 94 13.82 -3.69 6.12
N THR A 95 14.76 -2.77 6.35
CA THR A 95 15.01 -2.19 7.66
C THR A 95 14.08 -1.01 7.89
N TRP A 96 13.41 -1.02 9.03
CA TRP A 96 12.51 0.02 9.50
C TRP A 96 13.10 0.66 10.75
N TYR A 97 12.95 1.98 10.86
CA TYR A 97 13.44 2.75 11.99
C TYR A 97 12.25 3.25 12.80
N TRP A 98 12.36 3.16 14.11
CA TRP A 98 11.31 3.62 15.01
C TRP A 98 11.86 4.47 16.14
N TRP A 99 11.06 5.41 16.57
CA TRP A 99 11.30 6.29 17.71
C TRP A 99 10.12 6.21 18.64
N SER A 100 10.37 6.09 19.93
CA SER A 100 9.36 6.05 20.97
C SER A 100 9.63 7.19 21.95
N GLU A 101 8.73 8.15 21.98
CA GLU A 101 8.77 9.30 22.90
C GLU A 101 7.71 9.10 23.99
N SER A 102 8.08 9.38 25.24
CA SER A 102 7.15 9.33 26.35
C SER A 102 7.00 10.70 27.00
N GLU A 103 5.77 11.11 27.25
CA GLU A 103 5.43 12.32 27.99
C GLU A 103 4.54 11.98 29.17
N GLY A 104 4.84 12.57 30.34
CA GLY A 104 3.96 12.51 31.49
C GLY A 104 2.67 13.27 31.20
N THR A 105 1.54 12.74 31.69
CA THR A 105 0.26 13.47 31.64
C THR A 105 -0.01 14.15 32.99
N GLN A 106 -1.08 14.94 33.06
CA GLN A 106 -1.53 15.57 34.31
C GLN A 106 -1.99 14.53 35.35
N VAL A 107 -2.25 13.30 34.93
CA VAL A 107 -2.65 12.21 35.85
C VAL A 107 -1.38 11.46 36.26
N PRO A 108 -1.08 11.39 37.56
CA PRO A 108 0.09 10.68 38.08
C PRO A 108 0.09 9.21 37.69
N GLY A 109 1.22 8.72 37.13
CA GLY A 109 1.37 7.33 36.69
C GLY A 109 0.75 7.03 35.33
N PHE A 110 0.26 8.04 34.63
CA PHE A 110 -0.31 7.92 33.28
C PHE A 110 0.60 8.64 32.28
N PHE A 111 1.07 7.93 31.28
CA PHE A 111 2.02 8.44 30.30
C PHE A 111 1.48 8.32 28.89
N ARG A 112 1.70 9.32 28.07
CA ARG A 112 1.47 9.30 26.65
C ARG A 112 2.74 8.81 25.94
N TYR A 113 2.60 7.81 25.10
CA TYR A 113 3.66 7.34 24.22
C TYR A 113 3.32 7.69 22.78
N LYS A 114 4.30 8.22 22.08
CA LYS A 114 4.23 8.50 20.65
C LYS A 114 5.29 7.62 19.98
N VAL A 115 4.84 6.66 19.18
CA VAL A 115 5.71 5.80 18.38
C VAL A 115 5.69 6.28 16.94
N THR A 116 6.84 6.65 16.43
CA THR A 116 7.06 7.16 15.08
C THR A 116 7.84 6.11 14.30
N VAL A 117 7.45 5.81 13.06
CA VAL A 117 8.11 4.80 12.21
C VAL A 117 8.39 5.37 10.83
N SER A 118 9.59 5.11 10.30
CA SER A 118 10.02 5.48 8.96
C SER A 118 10.86 4.36 8.32
N ASP A 119 11.01 4.41 7.02
CA ASP A 119 11.89 3.56 6.22
C ASP A 119 13.32 4.10 6.10
N SER A 120 13.60 5.27 6.69
CA SER A 120 14.90 5.91 6.73
C SER A 120 15.32 6.24 8.16
N GLU A 121 16.60 6.12 8.46
CA GLU A 121 17.17 6.51 9.76
C GLU A 121 16.97 8.00 10.06
N ASP A 122 16.99 8.84 9.03
CA ASP A 122 16.74 10.28 9.13
C ASP A 122 15.25 10.66 8.97
N GLY A 123 14.38 9.67 8.90
CA GLY A 123 12.95 9.84 8.60
C GLY A 123 12.08 10.34 9.77
N PHE A 124 12.68 10.66 10.92
CA PHE A 124 11.93 11.17 12.08
C PHE A 124 11.10 12.43 11.79
N PRO A 125 11.59 13.42 11.00
CA PRO A 125 10.77 14.59 10.65
C PRO A 125 9.65 14.31 9.66
N THR A 126 9.77 13.24 8.85
CA THR A 126 8.81 12.87 7.80
C THR A 126 8.41 11.39 7.93
N PRO A 127 7.69 11.02 9.00
CA PRO A 127 7.38 9.63 9.27
C PRO A 127 6.32 9.06 8.32
N LEU A 128 6.41 7.77 8.04
CA LEU A 128 5.38 7.02 7.34
C LEU A 128 4.15 6.76 8.22
N HIS A 129 4.38 6.54 9.53
CA HIS A 129 3.30 6.33 10.50
C HIS A 129 3.66 6.87 11.88
N VAL A 130 2.66 7.40 12.57
CA VAL A 130 2.75 7.83 13.97
C VAL A 130 1.60 7.22 14.75
N LEU A 131 1.91 6.50 15.81
CA LEU A 131 0.94 5.89 16.71
C LEU A 131 1.05 6.51 18.10
N ASN A 132 -0.07 7.00 18.62
CA ASN A 132 -0.15 7.47 19.98
C ASN A 132 -0.82 6.41 20.86
N GLY A 133 -0.25 6.15 22.02
CA GLY A 133 -0.78 5.22 22.99
C GLY A 133 -0.65 5.76 24.40
N TYR A 134 -1.44 5.22 25.32
CA TYR A 134 -1.39 5.58 26.72
C TYR A 134 -1.08 4.34 27.56
N LEU A 135 -0.15 4.50 28.48
CA LEU A 135 0.30 3.45 29.37
C LEU A 135 0.24 3.91 30.82
N THR A 136 -0.18 3.01 31.68
CA THR A 136 -0.17 3.25 33.12
C THR A 136 0.74 2.24 33.79
N VAL A 137 1.43 2.65 34.83
CA VAL A 137 2.09 1.72 35.74
C VAL A 137 1.02 1.23 36.71
N ALA A 138 0.71 -0.07 36.69
CA ALA A 138 -0.13 -0.65 37.72
C ALA A 138 0.60 -0.43 39.05
N ARG A 139 0.05 0.41 39.92
CA ARG A 139 0.53 0.54 41.30
C ARG A 139 0.40 -0.86 41.92
N ALA A 140 1.55 -1.50 42.11
CA ALA A 140 1.57 -2.72 42.89
C ALA A 140 0.85 -2.41 44.21
N ASN A 141 -0.36 -2.94 44.35
CA ASN A 141 -1.11 -2.85 45.59
C ASN A 141 -0.26 -3.64 46.61
N ARG A 142 0.60 -2.95 47.35
CA ARG A 142 1.23 -3.53 48.54
C ARG A 142 0.10 -3.76 49.52
N GLY A 143 -0.52 -4.96 49.38
CA GLY A 143 -1.47 -5.47 50.36
C GLY A 143 -0.81 -5.42 51.74
N ARG A 144 -1.54 -4.86 52.64
CA ARG A 144 -1.32 -4.97 54.09
C ARG A 144 -1.31 -6.44 54.49
#